data_38292c4ca7af7fa796f9d9c935c1bbb7
#
_entry.id   38292c4ca7af7fa796f9d9c935c1bbb7
#
_cell.length_a   1.000
_cell.length_b   1.000
_cell.length_c   1.000
_cell.angle_alpha   90.00
_cell.angle_beta   90.00
_cell.angle_gamma   90.00
#
_symmetry.space_group_name_H-M   'P 1'
#
loop_
_entity.id
_entity.type
_entity.pdbx_description
1 polymer ?
#
loop_
_entity_poly.entity_id
_entity_poly.type
_entity_poly.pdbx_seq_one_letter_code
_entity_poly.pdbx_strand_id
1 'polypeptide(L)'
;MPPAACLRPKPGWKPSDPTVAPTDPGRRHSAFSSAVTRHQQCRISIRADTRDQPPNSQPNRPTGLRMCTRAAHRSSVWHGDYACLAFRHRFEGVGRRRMTRVLLVGPGAIGLTVAGAVLQRPEMALAVAARTPFDKIAVELDGERIECEVPVLTDPFAITGPFHMVLLGTKAHQPPAVAPWLAAACGPDTDVVVLQNGITHRERVEPLIGPASLVPAVVNIPADRVAPGHVRVGFRRHLVVPDNDPGRRTAHRFTDTFLDVNTTADWHTAAWRKLVMNAVVGTITVLTRTTNTVLLDRDARALAIALADEVQHVAIADGAALEPRDYGPVIDLVGDAGGDHRSSMTTDRVNGVPSEWRIRNLDVIERAQQHGVDVPLFRHLTTLVRLGEPSDRP
;
A
#
# COMPACT_ATOMS: atom_id res chain seq x y z
N MET A 1 42.51 34.59 19.25
CA MET A 1 42.09 35.65 18.33
C MET A 1 43.14 35.85 17.27
N PRO A 2 42.74 35.69 16.00
CA PRO A 2 42.75 36.74 15.00
C PRO A 2 41.45 36.77 14.20
N PRO A 3 41.19 37.82 13.37
CA PRO A 3 39.83 38.28 13.08
C PRO A 3 39.23 37.72 11.79
N ALA A 4 37.90 37.83 11.72
CA ALA A 4 37.04 37.45 10.61
C ALA A 4 37.35 38.19 9.30
N ALA A 5 37.50 37.45 8.20
CA ALA A 5 37.56 38.00 6.85
C ALA A 5 36.15 38.07 6.23
N CYS A 6 35.66 39.28 5.99
CA CYS A 6 34.50 39.61 5.18
C CYS A 6 34.77 39.27 3.70
N LEU A 7 33.96 38.39 3.11
CA LEU A 7 33.90 38.23 1.66
C LEU A 7 32.75 39.10 1.10
N ARG A 8 33.14 40.05 0.21
CA ARG A 8 32.25 40.91 -0.57
C ARG A 8 31.59 40.13 -1.71
N PRO A 9 30.34 40.41 -2.07
CA PRO A 9 29.69 39.80 -3.23
C PRO A 9 30.13 40.46 -4.55
N LYS A 10 30.21 39.63 -5.60
CA LYS A 10 30.50 40.06 -6.98
C LYS A 10 29.28 40.78 -7.59
N PRO A 11 29.46 41.85 -8.39
CA PRO A 11 28.37 42.54 -9.06
C PRO A 11 28.03 41.88 -10.40
N GLY A 12 26.75 41.81 -10.73
CA GLY A 12 26.32 41.43 -12.07
C GLY A 12 24.98 40.72 -12.20
N TRP A 13 23.95 41.20 -11.54
CA TRP A 13 22.59 40.75 -11.84
C TRP A 13 21.75 41.95 -12.31
N LYS A 14 21.27 41.94 -13.57
CA LYS A 14 20.33 42.91 -14.10
C LYS A 14 18.93 42.25 -14.10
N PRO A 15 17.87 42.90 -13.60
CA PRO A 15 16.53 42.39 -13.71
C PRO A 15 16.01 42.60 -15.16
N SER A 16 15.43 41.56 -15.72
CA SER A 16 14.71 41.59 -16.99
C SER A 16 13.27 42.07 -16.80
N ASP A 17 12.84 42.88 -17.74
CA ASP A 17 11.63 43.66 -17.96
C ASP A 17 10.30 42.91 -17.69
N PRO A 18 9.30 43.54 -17.05
CA PRO A 18 7.96 42.97 -16.83
C PRO A 18 6.99 43.45 -17.91
N THR A 19 6.94 42.77 -19.06
CA THR A 19 5.84 42.93 -20.01
C THR A 19 5.45 41.57 -20.60
N VAL A 20 4.68 40.79 -19.84
CA VAL A 20 3.84 39.73 -20.39
C VAL A 20 2.45 39.90 -19.81
N ALA A 21 1.50 40.18 -20.71
CA ALA A 21 0.08 40.38 -20.44
C ALA A 21 -0.57 39.12 -19.80
N PRO A 22 -1.62 39.28 -18.96
CA PRO A 22 -2.27 38.15 -18.29
C PRO A 22 -3.06 37.33 -19.30
N THR A 23 -2.72 36.04 -19.42
CA THR A 23 -3.52 35.05 -20.13
C THR A 23 -4.75 34.68 -19.33
N ASP A 24 -5.91 34.79 -19.96
CA ASP A 24 -7.26 34.50 -19.49
C ASP A 24 -7.37 33.17 -18.73
N PRO A 25 -7.81 33.13 -17.45
CA PRO A 25 -7.98 31.90 -16.65
C PRO A 25 -9.22 31.07 -17.06
N GLY A 26 -10.08 31.56 -17.95
CA GLY A 26 -11.37 30.92 -18.26
C GLY A 26 -11.32 29.62 -19.11
N ARG A 27 -10.21 29.30 -19.76
CA ARG A 27 -10.15 28.14 -20.70
C ARG A 27 -9.59 26.84 -20.11
N ARG A 28 -9.05 26.85 -18.89
CA ARG A 28 -8.45 25.64 -18.29
C ARG A 28 -9.38 24.82 -17.38
N HIS A 29 -10.54 25.36 -17.02
CA HIS A 29 -11.47 24.67 -16.10
C HIS A 29 -12.33 23.56 -16.73
N SER A 30 -12.42 23.46 -18.06
CA SER A 30 -13.31 22.49 -18.70
C SER A 30 -12.71 21.10 -18.95
N ALA A 31 -11.38 20.98 -19.03
CA ALA A 31 -10.73 19.72 -19.43
C ALA A 31 -10.68 18.67 -18.30
N PHE A 32 -10.50 19.08 -17.05
CA PHE A 32 -10.40 18.12 -15.94
C PHE A 32 -11.78 17.63 -15.47
N SER A 33 -12.78 18.50 -15.45
CA SER A 33 -14.16 18.10 -15.12
C SER A 33 -14.72 17.07 -16.12
N SER A 34 -14.32 17.15 -17.39
CA SER A 34 -14.74 16.20 -18.42
C SER A 34 -13.94 14.90 -18.44
N ALA A 35 -12.69 14.89 -17.94
CA ALA A 35 -11.87 13.68 -17.90
C ALA A 35 -12.26 12.75 -16.73
N VAL A 36 -12.63 13.31 -15.57
CA VAL A 36 -13.08 12.52 -14.41
C VAL A 36 -14.52 12.03 -14.57
N THR A 37 -15.33 12.69 -15.43
CA THR A 37 -16.73 12.32 -15.66
C THR A 37 -16.92 11.33 -16.83
N ARG A 38 -15.85 10.96 -17.56
CA ARG A 38 -15.93 9.84 -18.50
C ARG A 38 -16.02 8.55 -17.70
N HIS A 39 -17.12 7.83 -17.91
CA HIS A 39 -17.38 6.53 -17.29
C HIS A 39 -16.14 5.64 -17.37
N GLN A 40 -15.56 5.31 -16.20
CA GLN A 40 -14.49 4.33 -16.12
C GLN A 40 -15.03 2.99 -16.61
N GLN A 41 -14.57 2.54 -17.79
CA GLN A 41 -14.92 1.22 -18.32
C GLN A 41 -14.03 0.19 -17.66
N CYS A 42 -14.50 -0.37 -16.54
CA CYS A 42 -13.82 -1.50 -15.88
C CYS A 42 -14.26 -2.81 -16.53
N ARG A 43 -13.29 -3.65 -16.89
CA ARG A 43 -13.52 -5.03 -17.36
C ARG A 43 -13.02 -5.99 -16.28
N ILE A 44 -13.90 -6.89 -15.87
CA ILE A 44 -13.51 -8.05 -15.04
C ILE A 44 -13.48 -9.24 -15.99
N SER A 45 -12.31 -9.86 -16.15
CA SER A 45 -12.15 -11.07 -16.97
C SER A 45 -11.65 -12.22 -16.11
N ILE A 46 -12.34 -13.34 -16.20
CA ILE A 46 -11.92 -14.60 -15.58
C ILE A 46 -11.08 -15.35 -16.62
N ARG A 47 -9.79 -15.62 -16.36
CA ARG A 47 -9.00 -16.55 -17.16
C ARG A 47 -9.29 -17.95 -16.63
N ALA A 48 -9.93 -18.80 -17.44
CA ALA A 48 -9.91 -20.22 -17.23
C ALA A 48 -8.45 -20.72 -17.43
N ASP A 49 -7.84 -21.24 -16.37
CA ASP A 49 -6.52 -21.86 -16.45
C ASP A 49 -6.66 -23.20 -17.18
N THR A 50 -6.23 -23.24 -18.44
CA THR A 50 -6.23 -24.45 -19.29
C THR A 50 -4.94 -25.24 -19.14
N ARG A 51 -4.37 -25.33 -17.97
CA ARG A 51 -3.20 -26.18 -17.69
C ARG A 51 -3.58 -27.18 -16.61
N ASP A 52 -4.27 -28.26 -17.01
CA ASP A 52 -4.19 -29.61 -16.43
C ASP A 52 -5.15 -30.50 -17.19
N GLN A 53 -4.72 -31.01 -18.34
CA GLN A 53 -5.23 -32.24 -18.88
C GLN A 53 -4.07 -33.24 -19.00
N PRO A 54 -4.09 -34.37 -18.27
CA PRO A 54 -3.19 -35.46 -18.54
C PRO A 54 -3.63 -36.18 -19.84
N PRO A 55 -2.69 -36.72 -20.62
CA PRO A 55 -3.02 -37.36 -21.90
C PRO A 55 -3.59 -38.76 -21.71
N ASN A 56 -4.70 -39.04 -22.39
CA ASN A 56 -5.17 -40.32 -22.90
C ASN A 56 -5.43 -41.50 -21.94
N SER A 57 -6.70 -41.84 -21.76
CA SER A 57 -7.16 -43.21 -21.78
C SER A 57 -8.57 -43.31 -22.38
N GLN A 58 -8.72 -44.20 -23.35
CA GLN A 58 -9.88 -44.48 -24.18
C GLN A 58 -11.04 -45.11 -23.40
N PRO A 59 -12.25 -45.18 -24.01
CA PRO A 59 -13.50 -45.39 -23.30
C PRO A 59 -13.88 -46.87 -23.21
N ASN A 60 -14.50 -47.25 -22.10
CA ASN A 60 -15.35 -48.45 -22.04
C ASN A 60 -16.71 -48.10 -21.40
N ARG A 61 -17.78 -48.35 -22.13
CA ARG A 61 -19.19 -48.44 -21.72
C ARG A 61 -19.54 -49.90 -21.46
N PRO A 62 -20.77 -50.25 -20.95
CA PRO A 62 -21.70 -49.56 -20.04
C PRO A 62 -22.25 -50.50 -18.93
N THR A 63 -23.05 -50.03 -18.03
CA THR A 63 -24.34 -50.57 -17.52
C THR A 63 -24.60 -50.27 -16.04
N GLY A 64 -25.85 -49.85 -15.74
CA GLY A 64 -26.49 -50.13 -14.46
C GLY A 64 -27.06 -49.00 -13.66
N LEU A 65 -28.35 -48.77 -13.83
CA LEU A 65 -29.32 -48.03 -12.96
C LEU A 65 -29.07 -48.09 -11.46
N ARG A 66 -29.32 -47.01 -10.75
CA ARG A 66 -30.46 -46.71 -9.79
C ARG A 66 -30.15 -45.56 -8.80
N MET A 67 -31.07 -44.67 -8.87
CA MET A 67 -31.84 -43.91 -7.82
C MET A 67 -31.19 -43.33 -6.55
N CYS A 68 -31.41 -42.02 -6.48
CA CYS A 68 -31.89 -41.18 -5.33
C CYS A 68 -31.01 -41.07 -4.08
N THR A 69 -30.53 -39.86 -3.77
CA THR A 69 -31.20 -38.97 -2.80
C THR A 69 -30.50 -37.60 -2.74
N ARG A 70 -31.29 -36.58 -2.44
CA ARG A 70 -31.01 -35.14 -2.34
C ARG A 70 -29.93 -34.80 -1.33
N ALA A 71 -29.00 -33.91 -1.73
CA ALA A 71 -28.53 -32.85 -0.85
C ALA A 71 -28.15 -31.63 -1.72
N ALA A 72 -28.83 -30.53 -1.48
CA ALA A 72 -28.68 -29.28 -2.20
C ALA A 72 -27.40 -28.56 -1.74
N HIS A 73 -26.40 -28.49 -2.60
CA HIS A 73 -25.38 -27.46 -2.52
C HIS A 73 -25.63 -26.46 -3.64
N ARG A 74 -26.01 -25.24 -3.24
CA ARG A 74 -26.12 -24.10 -4.14
C ARG A 74 -24.71 -23.64 -4.53
N SER A 75 -24.21 -24.09 -5.66
CA SER A 75 -23.15 -23.43 -6.37
C SER A 75 -23.77 -22.39 -7.33
N SER A 76 -23.69 -21.12 -6.99
CA SER A 76 -24.07 -20.05 -7.90
C SER A 76 -22.98 -19.88 -8.95
N VAL A 77 -23.16 -20.54 -10.09
CA VAL A 77 -22.41 -20.25 -11.30
C VAL A 77 -22.97 -18.97 -11.90
N TRP A 78 -22.21 -17.87 -11.83
CA TRP A 78 -22.54 -16.63 -12.50
C TRP A 78 -22.07 -16.70 -13.96
N HIS A 79 -23.00 -16.72 -14.90
CA HIS A 79 -22.69 -16.63 -16.34
C HIS A 79 -22.36 -15.17 -16.68
N GLY A 80 -21.22 -14.95 -17.33
CA GLY A 80 -20.57 -13.67 -17.55
C GLY A 80 -21.29 -12.65 -18.47
N ASP A 81 -22.43 -12.97 -19.09
CA ASP A 81 -23.11 -12.06 -20.04
C ASP A 81 -24.20 -11.18 -19.41
N TYR A 82 -24.63 -11.50 -18.19
CA TYR A 82 -25.67 -10.70 -17.48
C TYR A 82 -25.11 -9.55 -16.66
N ALA A 83 -23.84 -9.55 -16.33
CA ALA A 83 -23.21 -8.49 -15.53
C ALA A 83 -23.13 -7.17 -16.31
N CYS A 84 -22.95 -7.22 -17.63
CA CYS A 84 -22.86 -6.02 -18.48
C CYS A 84 -24.21 -5.32 -18.70
N LEU A 85 -25.32 -6.06 -18.70
CA LEU A 85 -26.69 -5.53 -18.85
C LEU A 85 -27.28 -5.05 -17.51
N ALA A 86 -27.00 -5.71 -16.40
CA ALA A 86 -27.43 -5.26 -15.07
C ALA A 86 -26.76 -3.93 -14.65
N PHE A 87 -25.58 -3.64 -15.18
CA PHE A 87 -24.86 -2.39 -14.95
C PHE A 87 -25.50 -1.20 -15.64
N ARG A 88 -26.16 -1.40 -16.79
CA ARG A 88 -26.83 -0.33 -17.55
C ARG A 88 -28.19 0.09 -16.96
N HIS A 89 -28.95 -0.84 -16.38
CA HIS A 89 -30.32 -0.56 -15.89
C HIS A 89 -30.41 -0.04 -14.43
N ARG A 90 -29.31 0.00 -13.68
CA ARG A 90 -29.32 0.49 -12.29
C ARG A 90 -29.18 2.01 -12.15
N PHE A 91 -28.98 2.74 -13.24
CA PHE A 91 -28.72 4.19 -13.20
C PHE A 91 -29.93 5.09 -13.50
N GLU A 92 -31.09 4.55 -13.88
CA GLU A 92 -32.26 5.38 -14.24
C GLU A 92 -33.14 5.82 -13.06
N GLY A 93 -32.76 5.49 -11.80
CA GLY A 93 -33.58 5.80 -10.62
C GLY A 93 -32.86 6.37 -9.39
N VAL A 94 -31.53 6.58 -9.44
CA VAL A 94 -30.80 7.07 -8.26
C VAL A 94 -30.51 8.56 -8.42
N GLY A 95 -31.16 9.37 -7.58
CA GLY A 95 -30.86 10.78 -7.43
C GLY A 95 -29.35 10.99 -7.35
N ARG A 96 -28.81 12.10 -7.93
CA ARG A 96 -27.39 12.47 -8.02
C ARG A 96 -26.64 12.23 -6.71
N ARG A 97 -26.22 10.99 -6.43
CA ARG A 97 -25.27 10.72 -5.36
C ARG A 97 -23.95 11.40 -5.74
N ARG A 98 -23.46 12.25 -4.86
CA ARG A 98 -22.18 12.95 -5.03
C ARG A 98 -21.08 11.90 -5.10
N MET A 99 -20.39 11.80 -6.24
CA MET A 99 -19.26 10.85 -6.45
C MET A 99 -18.15 11.08 -5.43
N THR A 100 -17.66 10.03 -4.80
CA THR A 100 -16.49 10.10 -3.92
C THR A 100 -15.23 10.18 -4.76
N ARG A 101 -14.54 11.32 -4.77
CA ARG A 101 -13.28 11.50 -5.49
C ARG A 101 -12.14 10.90 -4.69
N VAL A 102 -11.37 10.00 -5.30
CA VAL A 102 -10.24 9.31 -4.68
C VAL A 102 -8.97 9.57 -5.48
N LEU A 103 -7.89 9.96 -4.79
CA LEU A 103 -6.55 10.10 -5.38
C LEU A 103 -5.63 9.03 -4.80
N LEU A 104 -5.03 8.21 -5.66
CA LEU A 104 -3.89 7.37 -5.28
C LEU A 104 -2.59 8.13 -5.52
N VAL A 105 -1.81 8.38 -4.48
CA VAL A 105 -0.45 8.92 -4.57
C VAL A 105 0.54 7.78 -4.35
N GLY A 106 1.25 7.39 -5.41
CA GLY A 106 2.21 6.28 -5.38
C GLY A 106 1.60 4.92 -5.79
N PRO A 107 1.52 4.63 -7.10
CA PRO A 107 1.01 3.37 -7.63
C PRO A 107 2.04 2.24 -7.54
N GLY A 108 2.50 1.94 -6.31
CA GLY A 108 3.26 0.75 -5.96
C GLY A 108 2.34 -0.47 -5.81
N ALA A 109 2.89 -1.62 -5.39
CA ALA A 109 2.11 -2.84 -5.24
C ALA A 109 0.90 -2.65 -4.30
N ILE A 110 1.11 -2.08 -3.12
CA ILE A 110 0.04 -1.83 -2.15
C ILE A 110 -0.97 -0.80 -2.68
N GLY A 111 -0.48 0.34 -3.20
CA GLY A 111 -1.35 1.38 -3.73
C GLY A 111 -2.26 0.87 -4.86
N LEU A 112 -1.69 0.12 -5.81
CA LEU A 112 -2.48 -0.47 -6.92
C LEU A 112 -3.49 -1.51 -6.42
N THR A 113 -3.15 -2.30 -5.39
CA THR A 113 -4.10 -3.25 -4.78
C THR A 113 -5.30 -2.52 -4.20
N VAL A 114 -5.07 -1.50 -3.37
CA VAL A 114 -6.16 -0.72 -2.76
C VAL A 114 -6.96 0.04 -3.83
N ALA A 115 -6.29 0.56 -4.87
CA ALA A 115 -6.95 1.16 -6.02
C ALA A 115 -7.89 0.17 -6.74
N GLY A 116 -7.48 -1.10 -6.87
CA GLY A 116 -8.34 -2.16 -7.42
C GLY A 116 -9.64 -2.35 -6.64
N ALA A 117 -9.58 -2.26 -5.30
CA ALA A 117 -10.79 -2.29 -4.47
C ALA A 117 -11.67 -1.04 -4.67
N VAL A 118 -11.06 0.16 -4.84
CA VAL A 118 -11.80 1.39 -5.21
C VAL A 118 -12.55 1.20 -6.53
N LEU A 119 -11.96 0.52 -7.52
CA LEU A 119 -12.58 0.29 -8.82
C LEU A 119 -13.82 -0.64 -8.77
N GLN A 120 -13.98 -1.41 -7.69
CA GLN A 120 -15.19 -2.21 -7.47
C GLN A 120 -16.38 -1.38 -6.94
N ARG A 121 -16.16 -0.10 -6.61
CA ARG A 121 -17.18 0.81 -6.07
C ARG A 121 -17.57 1.85 -7.11
N PRO A 122 -18.72 1.70 -7.79
CA PRO A 122 -19.13 2.59 -8.88
C PRO A 122 -19.37 4.04 -8.44
N GLU A 123 -19.60 4.28 -7.16
CA GLU A 123 -19.75 5.63 -6.58
C GLU A 123 -18.40 6.31 -6.28
N MET A 124 -17.27 5.65 -6.55
CA MET A 124 -15.94 6.22 -6.38
C MET A 124 -15.29 6.54 -7.72
N ALA A 125 -14.73 7.73 -7.84
CA ALA A 125 -13.97 8.18 -9.01
C ALA A 125 -12.48 8.24 -8.66
N LEU A 126 -11.68 7.33 -9.23
CA LEU A 126 -10.25 7.20 -8.98
C LEU A 126 -9.43 8.02 -9.97
N ALA A 127 -8.46 8.78 -9.46
CA ALA A 127 -7.33 9.32 -10.21
C ALA A 127 -6.02 8.84 -9.57
N VAL A 128 -4.94 8.78 -10.34
CA VAL A 128 -3.64 8.32 -9.87
C VAL A 128 -2.57 9.38 -10.08
N ALA A 129 -1.80 9.69 -9.04
CA ALA A 129 -0.61 10.51 -9.11
C ALA A 129 0.62 9.60 -9.28
N ALA A 130 1.32 9.70 -10.41
CA ALA A 130 2.47 8.89 -10.75
C ALA A 130 3.58 9.69 -11.43
N ARG A 131 4.83 9.30 -11.23
CA ARG A 131 5.98 9.90 -11.94
C ARG A 131 6.03 9.47 -13.42
N THR A 132 5.65 8.24 -13.69
CA THR A 132 5.60 7.67 -15.04
C THR A 132 4.16 7.39 -15.39
N PRO A 133 3.65 7.90 -16.51
CA PRO A 133 2.27 7.65 -16.94
C PRO A 133 2.08 6.17 -17.31
N PHE A 134 0.84 5.71 -17.19
CA PHE A 134 0.37 4.43 -17.69
C PHE A 134 -1.14 4.56 -17.98
N ASP A 135 -1.68 3.71 -18.86
CA ASP A 135 -3.04 3.90 -19.37
C ASP A 135 -4.10 3.29 -18.47
N LYS A 136 -3.78 2.18 -17.80
CA LYS A 136 -4.76 1.40 -17.04
C LYS A 136 -4.17 0.79 -15.78
N ILE A 137 -5.04 0.56 -14.81
CA ILE A 137 -4.76 -0.32 -13.67
C ILE A 137 -5.19 -1.74 -14.03
N ALA A 138 -4.33 -2.72 -13.71
CA ALA A 138 -4.60 -4.14 -13.80
C ALA A 138 -4.28 -4.79 -12.47
N VAL A 139 -5.25 -5.48 -11.85
CA VAL A 139 -5.10 -6.20 -10.58
C VAL A 139 -5.44 -7.66 -10.81
N GLU A 140 -4.46 -8.54 -10.59
CA GLU A 140 -4.64 -9.99 -10.65
C GLU A 140 -4.80 -10.53 -9.23
N LEU A 141 -5.90 -11.24 -8.98
CA LEU A 141 -6.22 -11.87 -7.69
C LEU A 141 -7.10 -13.10 -7.90
N ASP A 142 -6.81 -14.18 -7.20
CA ASP A 142 -7.60 -15.43 -7.18
C ASP A 142 -7.96 -15.97 -8.58
N GLY A 143 -7.07 -15.82 -9.58
CA GLY A 143 -7.31 -16.21 -10.97
C GLY A 143 -8.18 -15.20 -11.76
N GLU A 144 -8.67 -14.15 -11.14
CA GLU A 144 -9.42 -13.07 -11.77
C GLU A 144 -8.52 -11.88 -12.10
N ARG A 145 -8.98 -11.04 -13.02
CA ARG A 145 -8.30 -9.78 -13.38
C ARG A 145 -9.29 -8.62 -13.45
N ILE A 146 -9.07 -7.63 -12.60
CA ILE A 146 -9.76 -6.34 -12.67
C ILE A 146 -8.89 -5.40 -13.53
N GLU A 147 -9.46 -4.82 -14.57
CA GLU A 147 -8.74 -3.91 -15.45
C GLU A 147 -9.59 -2.67 -15.71
N CYS A 148 -9.00 -1.48 -15.55
CA CYS A 148 -9.72 -0.23 -15.71
C CYS A 148 -8.79 0.89 -16.17
N GLU A 149 -9.22 1.67 -17.16
CA GLU A 149 -8.58 2.93 -17.54
C GLU A 149 -8.84 3.97 -16.45
N VAL A 150 -7.79 4.68 -16.04
CA VAL A 150 -7.85 5.70 -14.99
C VAL A 150 -7.05 6.94 -15.39
N PRO A 151 -7.48 8.14 -15.01
CA PRO A 151 -6.67 9.35 -15.17
C PRO A 151 -5.37 9.23 -14.37
N VAL A 152 -4.23 9.35 -15.06
CA VAL A 152 -2.90 9.38 -14.42
C VAL A 152 -2.34 10.79 -14.53
N LEU A 153 -2.13 11.41 -13.37
CA LEU A 153 -1.59 12.76 -13.22
C LEU A 153 -0.10 12.67 -12.96
N THR A 154 0.69 13.43 -13.72
CA THR A 154 2.16 13.52 -13.54
C THR A 154 2.59 14.85 -12.95
N ASP A 155 1.65 15.80 -12.82
CA ASP A 155 1.86 17.14 -12.30
C ASP A 155 0.81 17.45 -11.21
N PRO A 156 1.22 17.78 -9.96
CA PRO A 156 0.28 18.15 -8.91
C PRO A 156 -0.55 19.40 -9.23
N PHE A 157 -0.07 20.30 -10.08
CA PHE A 157 -0.83 21.47 -10.53
C PHE A 157 -2.01 21.14 -11.44
N ALA A 158 -2.10 19.89 -11.94
CA ALA A 158 -3.27 19.41 -12.67
C ALA A 158 -4.47 19.07 -11.74
N ILE A 159 -4.28 19.08 -10.42
CA ILE A 159 -5.36 18.84 -9.47
C ILE A 159 -6.28 20.06 -9.38
N THR A 160 -7.57 19.82 -9.60
CA THR A 160 -8.62 20.84 -9.49
C THR A 160 -9.50 20.58 -8.27
N GLY A 161 -9.09 21.13 -7.14
CA GLY A 161 -9.81 21.05 -5.86
C GLY A 161 -9.65 19.71 -5.12
N PRO A 162 -10.08 19.67 -3.85
CA PRO A 162 -9.78 18.59 -2.93
C PRO A 162 -10.47 17.26 -3.29
N PHE A 163 -9.87 16.18 -2.86
CA PHE A 163 -10.41 14.83 -2.91
C PHE A 163 -11.10 14.48 -1.59
N HIS A 164 -12.05 13.54 -1.62
CA HIS A 164 -12.68 13.03 -0.40
C HIS A 164 -11.80 11.98 0.30
N MET A 165 -10.95 11.29 -0.48
CA MET A 165 -9.98 10.33 0.04
C MET A 165 -8.68 10.44 -0.75
N VAL A 166 -7.56 10.44 -0.03
CA VAL A 166 -6.22 10.29 -0.60
C VAL A 166 -5.61 9.00 -0.07
N LEU A 167 -5.21 8.11 -0.98
CA LEU A 167 -4.50 6.87 -0.67
C LEU A 167 -3.00 7.13 -0.83
N LEU A 168 -2.25 7.18 0.27
CA LEU A 168 -0.81 7.43 0.26
C LEU A 168 -0.05 6.10 0.24
N GLY A 169 0.31 5.63 -0.96
CA GLY A 169 1.01 4.35 -1.22
C GLY A 169 2.47 4.49 -1.63
N THR A 170 3.08 5.68 -1.48
CA THR A 170 4.51 5.87 -1.71
C THR A 170 5.34 5.27 -0.58
N LYS A 171 6.63 5.02 -0.84
CA LYS A 171 7.54 4.63 0.23
C LYS A 171 7.72 5.77 1.24
N ALA A 172 7.87 5.42 2.51
CA ALA A 172 7.89 6.37 3.61
C ALA A 172 9.09 7.35 3.60
N HIS A 173 10.15 7.05 2.87
CA HIS A 173 11.32 7.92 2.72
C HIS A 173 11.19 8.99 1.62
N GLN A 174 10.00 9.17 1.03
CA GLN A 174 9.75 10.10 -0.08
C GLN A 174 8.86 11.33 0.28
N PRO A 175 8.89 11.90 1.51
CA PRO A 175 8.01 13.02 1.88
C PRO A 175 8.13 14.24 0.97
N PRO A 176 9.34 14.70 0.54
CA PRO A 176 9.44 15.88 -0.33
C PRO A 176 8.73 15.71 -1.68
N ALA A 177 8.73 14.49 -2.22
CA ALA A 177 8.09 14.21 -3.50
C ALA A 177 6.56 14.15 -3.43
N VAL A 178 6.00 13.89 -2.25
CA VAL A 178 4.54 13.77 -2.06
C VAL A 178 3.89 15.05 -1.54
N ALA A 179 4.63 15.92 -0.88
CA ALA A 179 4.11 17.14 -0.29
C ALA A 179 3.31 18.02 -1.27
N PRO A 180 3.74 18.29 -2.52
CA PRO A 180 2.96 19.06 -3.48
C PRO A 180 1.63 18.41 -3.84
N TRP A 181 1.59 17.07 -3.91
CA TRP A 181 0.36 16.32 -4.19
C TRP A 181 -0.63 16.41 -3.05
N LEU A 182 -0.16 16.28 -1.80
CA LEU A 182 -0.99 16.38 -0.62
C LEU A 182 -1.51 17.80 -0.45
N ALA A 183 -0.67 18.83 -0.63
CA ALA A 183 -1.08 20.22 -0.56
C ALA A 183 -2.18 20.59 -1.56
N ALA A 184 -2.14 20.00 -2.78
CA ALA A 184 -3.16 20.24 -3.80
C ALA A 184 -4.44 19.41 -3.61
N ALA A 185 -4.33 18.21 -3.03
CA ALA A 185 -5.43 17.24 -2.95
C ALA A 185 -6.22 17.29 -1.63
N CYS A 186 -5.62 17.78 -0.54
CA CYS A 186 -6.21 17.76 0.79
C CYS A 186 -7.06 19.01 1.09
N GLY A 187 -8.18 18.78 1.74
CA GLY A 187 -9.08 19.80 2.28
C GLY A 187 -9.70 19.32 3.58
N PRO A 188 -10.58 20.12 4.24
CA PRO A 188 -11.17 19.76 5.54
C PRO A 188 -11.93 18.42 5.56
N ASP A 189 -12.54 18.05 4.42
CA ASP A 189 -13.33 16.82 4.27
C ASP A 189 -12.53 15.66 3.66
N THR A 190 -11.20 15.77 3.60
CA THR A 190 -10.33 14.75 3.04
C THR A 190 -9.87 13.76 4.10
N ASP A 191 -10.06 12.46 3.86
CA ASP A 191 -9.43 11.39 4.64
C ASP A 191 -8.15 10.93 3.93
N VAL A 192 -6.98 11.09 4.57
CA VAL A 192 -5.68 10.64 4.04
C VAL A 192 -5.35 9.28 4.63
N VAL A 193 -5.55 8.22 3.85
CA VAL A 193 -5.26 6.84 4.25
C VAL A 193 -3.80 6.53 3.93
N VAL A 194 -3.00 6.36 4.99
CA VAL A 194 -1.54 6.13 4.87
C VAL A 194 -1.28 4.63 4.81
N LEU A 195 -0.92 4.13 3.63
CA LEU A 195 -0.68 2.71 3.33
C LEU A 195 0.80 2.32 3.52
N GLN A 196 1.56 3.13 4.22
CA GLN A 196 2.98 2.90 4.47
C GLN A 196 3.21 1.98 5.68
N ASN A 197 4.38 1.34 5.73
CA ASN A 197 4.81 0.62 6.93
C ASN A 197 5.27 1.57 8.04
N GLY A 198 5.48 1.03 9.25
CA GLY A 198 6.01 1.75 10.42
C GLY A 198 4.94 2.18 11.40
N ILE A 199 5.34 2.97 12.38
CA ILE A 199 4.51 3.49 13.49
C ILE A 199 4.48 5.01 13.54
N THR A 200 5.36 5.67 12.80
CA THR A 200 5.58 7.13 12.80
C THR A 200 4.78 7.86 11.71
N HIS A 201 3.57 7.36 11.39
CA HIS A 201 2.72 7.93 10.34
C HIS A 201 2.29 9.38 10.66
N ARG A 202 1.92 9.64 11.92
CA ARG A 202 1.48 10.95 12.38
C ARG A 202 2.59 11.97 12.23
N GLU A 203 3.77 11.66 12.75
CA GLU A 203 4.93 12.55 12.76
C GLU A 203 5.38 12.93 11.33
N ARG A 204 5.26 11.97 10.39
CA ARG A 204 5.74 12.14 9.01
C ARG A 204 4.72 12.77 8.07
N VAL A 205 3.43 12.50 8.26
CA VAL A 205 2.41 12.84 7.26
C VAL A 205 1.49 13.97 7.72
N GLU A 206 1.16 14.06 9.02
CA GLU A 206 0.26 15.09 9.53
C GLU A 206 0.70 16.53 9.21
N PRO A 207 2.02 16.88 9.24
CA PRO A 207 2.46 18.22 8.83
C PRO A 207 2.24 18.55 7.35
N LEU A 208 1.96 17.57 6.50
CA LEU A 208 1.84 17.71 5.04
C LEU A 208 0.40 17.81 4.55
N ILE A 209 -0.59 17.51 5.38
CA ILE A 209 -1.98 17.33 4.96
C ILE A 209 -2.91 18.47 5.36
N GLY A 210 -2.39 19.49 6.06
CA GLY A 210 -3.17 20.67 6.49
C GLY A 210 -4.40 20.29 7.30
N PRO A 211 -5.63 20.70 6.90
CA PRO A 211 -6.85 20.45 7.68
C PRO A 211 -7.45 19.04 7.47
N ALA A 212 -6.84 18.19 6.65
CA ALA A 212 -7.34 16.84 6.36
C ALA A 212 -7.17 15.90 7.54
N SER A 213 -7.96 14.83 7.56
CA SER A 213 -7.90 13.79 8.60
C SER A 213 -6.88 12.71 8.23
N LEU A 214 -5.96 12.40 9.15
CA LEU A 214 -5.02 11.30 9.01
C LEU A 214 -5.68 9.96 9.38
N VAL A 215 -5.58 8.96 8.50
CA VAL A 215 -6.01 7.58 8.73
C VAL A 215 -4.81 6.65 8.52
N PRO A 216 -4.01 6.36 9.55
CA PRO A 216 -2.90 5.42 9.42
C PRO A 216 -3.44 4.00 9.28
N ALA A 217 -2.88 3.20 8.35
CA ALA A 217 -3.31 1.83 8.12
C ALA A 217 -2.21 0.81 8.42
N VAL A 218 -2.54 -0.23 9.17
CA VAL A 218 -1.72 -1.45 9.23
C VAL A 218 -2.05 -2.31 8.03
N VAL A 219 -1.10 -2.46 7.11
CA VAL A 219 -1.32 -3.09 5.79
C VAL A 219 -0.84 -4.54 5.81
N ASN A 220 -1.73 -5.50 5.70
CA ASN A 220 -1.44 -6.93 5.60
C ASN A 220 -1.86 -7.46 4.22
N ILE A 221 -1.12 -7.06 3.20
CA ILE A 221 -1.40 -7.37 1.80
C ILE A 221 -0.10 -7.84 1.15
N PRO A 222 0.06 -9.16 0.88
CA PRO A 222 1.11 -9.62 -0.01
C PRO A 222 0.74 -9.23 -1.44
N ALA A 223 1.61 -8.46 -2.09
CA ALA A 223 1.38 -8.00 -3.44
C ALA A 223 2.70 -7.71 -4.15
N ASP A 224 2.79 -8.10 -5.41
CA ASP A 224 3.95 -7.89 -6.26
C ASP A 224 3.59 -7.00 -7.45
N ARG A 225 4.37 -5.94 -7.63
CA ARG A 225 4.24 -5.07 -8.79
C ARG A 225 4.83 -5.79 -10.01
N VAL A 226 3.97 -6.11 -10.97
CA VAL A 226 4.37 -6.78 -12.22
C VAL A 226 4.93 -5.80 -13.24
N ALA A 227 4.25 -4.64 -13.39
CA ALA A 227 4.61 -3.56 -14.32
C ALA A 227 4.02 -2.23 -13.83
N PRO A 228 4.31 -1.08 -14.48
CA PRO A 228 3.56 0.15 -14.25
C PRO A 228 2.06 -0.08 -14.42
N GLY A 229 1.26 0.29 -13.42
CA GLY A 229 -0.18 0.05 -13.41
C GLY A 229 -0.63 -1.40 -13.17
N HIS A 230 0.28 -2.37 -13.05
CA HIS A 230 -0.06 -3.79 -12.95
C HIS A 230 0.47 -4.43 -11.65
N VAL A 231 -0.41 -5.09 -10.90
CA VAL A 231 -0.11 -5.76 -9.62
C VAL A 231 -0.73 -7.15 -9.58
N ARG A 232 -0.01 -8.10 -8.98
CA ARG A 232 -0.52 -9.41 -8.56
C ARG A 232 -0.68 -9.42 -7.06
N VAL A 233 -1.86 -9.85 -6.57
CA VAL A 233 -2.24 -9.78 -5.16
C VAL A 233 -2.38 -11.19 -4.61
N GLY A 234 -1.80 -11.42 -3.43
CA GLY A 234 -1.94 -12.67 -2.70
C GLY A 234 -3.27 -12.81 -1.96
N PHE A 235 -3.41 -13.89 -1.22
CA PHE A 235 -4.68 -14.30 -0.60
C PHE A 235 -5.08 -13.47 0.64
N ARG A 236 -4.13 -12.82 1.34
CA ARG A 236 -4.43 -11.91 2.47
C ARG A 236 -4.54 -10.48 1.99
N ARG A 237 -5.69 -9.85 2.22
CA ARG A 237 -6.00 -8.50 1.72
C ARG A 237 -6.68 -7.71 2.81
N HIS A 238 -5.91 -7.38 3.85
CA HIS A 238 -6.47 -6.84 5.08
C HIS A 238 -5.77 -5.54 5.48
N LEU A 239 -6.56 -4.52 5.82
CA LEU A 239 -6.13 -3.27 6.45
C LEU A 239 -6.75 -3.16 7.83
N VAL A 240 -5.99 -2.59 8.77
CA VAL A 240 -6.52 -2.19 10.08
C VAL A 240 -6.31 -0.69 10.24
N VAL A 241 -7.38 0.04 10.52
CA VAL A 241 -7.40 1.49 10.71
C VAL A 241 -7.93 1.84 12.11
N PRO A 242 -7.68 3.06 12.65
CA PRO A 242 -8.21 3.46 13.94
C PRO A 242 -9.75 3.45 13.96
N ASP A 243 -10.36 3.06 15.09
CA ASP A 243 -11.81 3.16 15.31
C ASP A 243 -12.19 4.58 15.73
N ASN A 244 -12.12 5.49 14.78
CA ASN A 244 -12.60 6.87 14.88
C ASN A 244 -13.40 7.22 13.62
N ASP A 245 -13.97 8.41 13.56
CA ASP A 245 -14.84 8.79 12.44
C ASP A 245 -14.17 8.69 11.06
N PRO A 246 -12.93 9.18 10.82
CA PRO A 246 -12.23 8.98 9.55
C PRO A 246 -11.93 7.51 9.25
N GLY A 247 -11.54 6.71 10.25
CA GLY A 247 -11.27 5.28 10.08
C GLY A 247 -12.54 4.50 9.74
N ARG A 248 -13.67 4.75 10.46
CA ARG A 248 -14.97 4.15 10.16
C ARG A 248 -15.48 4.55 8.77
N ARG A 249 -15.34 5.82 8.35
CA ARG A 249 -15.66 6.24 6.98
C ARG A 249 -14.82 5.49 5.96
N THR A 250 -13.52 5.33 6.24
CA THR A 250 -12.62 4.56 5.37
C THR A 250 -13.07 3.11 5.26
N ALA A 251 -13.31 2.41 6.36
CA ALA A 251 -13.77 1.02 6.35
C ALA A 251 -15.09 0.87 5.58
N HIS A 252 -16.05 1.77 5.79
CA HIS A 252 -17.34 1.76 5.07
C HIS A 252 -17.18 1.91 3.55
N ARG A 253 -16.21 2.70 3.08
CA ARG A 253 -15.95 2.89 1.64
C ARG A 253 -15.47 1.61 0.95
N PHE A 254 -14.89 0.67 1.68
CA PHE A 254 -14.39 -0.61 1.16
C PHE A 254 -15.32 -1.79 1.42
N THR A 255 -16.52 -1.59 1.99
CA THR A 255 -17.53 -2.64 2.12
C THR A 255 -17.84 -3.26 0.76
N ASP A 256 -18.07 -4.57 0.72
CA ASP A 256 -18.36 -5.33 -0.51
C ASP A 256 -17.27 -5.25 -1.59
N THR A 257 -16.01 -5.07 -1.20
CA THR A 257 -14.83 -5.21 -2.07
C THR A 257 -14.01 -6.42 -1.67
N PHE A 258 -12.99 -6.76 -2.48
CA PHE A 258 -12.06 -7.83 -2.11
C PHE A 258 -11.12 -7.44 -0.96
N LEU A 259 -11.09 -6.17 -0.56
CA LEU A 259 -10.24 -5.63 0.49
C LEU A 259 -11.00 -5.59 1.82
N ASP A 260 -10.53 -6.36 2.80
CA ASP A 260 -11.08 -6.36 4.14
C ASP A 260 -10.46 -5.21 4.96
N VAL A 261 -11.29 -4.23 5.38
CA VAL A 261 -10.84 -3.05 6.14
C VAL A 261 -11.55 -3.03 7.49
N ASN A 262 -10.79 -3.33 8.55
CA ASN A 262 -11.30 -3.39 9.91
C ASN A 262 -10.84 -2.20 10.75
N THR A 263 -11.66 -1.80 11.71
CA THR A 263 -11.29 -0.79 12.69
C THR A 263 -10.78 -1.42 13.98
N THR A 264 -9.93 -0.69 14.70
CA THR A 264 -9.45 -1.07 16.05
C THR A 264 -9.40 0.13 16.97
N ALA A 265 -9.79 -0.07 18.23
CA ALA A 265 -9.66 0.95 19.26
C ALA A 265 -8.18 1.22 19.63
N ASP A 266 -7.31 0.24 19.45
CA ASP A 266 -5.89 0.31 19.73
C ASP A 266 -5.06 0.05 18.45
N TRP A 267 -4.99 1.06 17.62
CA TRP A 267 -4.19 1.04 16.40
C TRP A 267 -2.68 0.97 16.70
N HIS A 268 -2.24 1.61 17.78
CA HIS A 268 -0.83 1.65 18.18
C HIS A 268 -0.29 0.24 18.44
N THR A 269 -1.00 -0.54 19.24
CA THR A 269 -0.65 -1.95 19.48
C THR A 269 -0.71 -2.80 18.20
N ALA A 270 -1.71 -2.58 17.34
CA ALA A 270 -1.80 -3.31 16.08
C ALA A 270 -0.61 -3.00 15.15
N ALA A 271 -0.17 -1.73 15.10
CA ALA A 271 0.99 -1.30 14.32
C ALA A 271 2.29 -1.89 14.86
N TRP A 272 2.50 -1.87 16.18
CA TRP A 272 3.66 -2.47 16.81
C TRP A 272 3.71 -3.99 16.63
N ARG A 273 2.59 -4.69 16.79
CA ARG A 273 2.52 -6.14 16.56
C ARG A 273 3.01 -6.53 15.17
N LYS A 274 2.67 -5.72 14.18
CA LYS A 274 3.20 -5.90 12.83
C LYS A 274 4.67 -5.50 12.71
N LEU A 275 5.06 -4.39 13.33
CA LEU A 275 6.42 -3.87 13.21
C LEU A 275 7.44 -4.83 13.84
N VAL A 276 7.15 -5.48 14.97
CA VAL A 276 8.03 -6.50 15.58
C VAL A 276 8.41 -7.54 14.52
N MET A 277 7.45 -8.16 13.87
CA MET A 277 7.73 -9.16 12.84
C MET A 277 8.42 -8.59 11.60
N ASN A 278 7.99 -7.42 11.12
CA ASN A 278 8.59 -6.78 9.97
C ASN A 278 10.06 -6.37 10.21
N ALA A 279 10.38 -5.88 11.40
CA ALA A 279 11.72 -5.49 11.78
C ALA A 279 12.65 -6.72 11.88
N VAL A 280 12.18 -7.80 12.51
CA VAL A 280 12.95 -9.04 12.70
C VAL A 280 13.18 -9.75 11.37
N VAL A 281 12.09 -10.15 10.70
CA VAL A 281 12.16 -10.90 9.43
C VAL A 281 12.85 -10.09 8.35
N GLY A 282 12.53 -8.79 8.27
CA GLY A 282 13.15 -7.87 7.31
C GLY A 282 14.66 -7.75 7.51
N THR A 283 15.13 -7.65 8.76
CA THR A 283 16.55 -7.55 9.08
C THR A 283 17.30 -8.80 8.67
N ILE A 284 16.82 -9.99 9.04
CA ILE A 284 17.50 -11.26 8.74
C ILE A 284 17.51 -11.49 7.22
N THR A 285 16.36 -11.40 6.56
CA THR A 285 16.25 -11.71 5.15
C THR A 285 16.99 -10.73 4.25
N VAL A 286 17.06 -9.43 4.62
CA VAL A 286 17.82 -8.44 3.82
C VAL A 286 19.33 -8.61 3.95
N LEU A 287 19.81 -9.04 5.13
CA LEU A 287 21.24 -9.29 5.36
C LEU A 287 21.69 -10.57 4.65
N THR A 288 20.89 -11.61 4.69
CA THR A 288 21.17 -12.90 4.05
C THR A 288 20.80 -12.93 2.57
N ARG A 289 20.00 -11.95 2.09
CA ARG A 289 19.46 -11.87 0.71
C ARG A 289 18.65 -13.10 0.30
N THR A 290 18.02 -13.74 1.28
CA THR A 290 17.25 -14.98 1.07
C THR A 290 15.74 -14.73 1.21
N THR A 291 14.97 -15.80 1.08
CA THR A 291 13.53 -15.83 1.35
C THR A 291 13.28 -16.07 2.84
N ASN A 292 12.01 -16.06 3.25
CA ASN A 292 11.63 -16.31 4.64
C ASN A 292 12.01 -17.71 5.12
N THR A 293 12.31 -18.66 4.21
CA THR A 293 12.79 -20.02 4.55
C THR A 293 14.10 -20.03 5.34
N VAL A 294 14.87 -18.94 5.33
CA VAL A 294 16.06 -18.82 6.20
C VAL A 294 15.71 -18.97 7.69
N LEU A 295 14.49 -18.66 8.08
CA LEU A 295 14.01 -18.79 9.46
C LEU A 295 13.83 -20.24 9.92
N LEU A 296 13.87 -21.22 8.99
CA LEU A 296 13.88 -22.66 9.27
C LEU A 296 15.27 -23.16 9.68
N ASP A 297 16.32 -22.39 9.40
CA ASP A 297 17.64 -22.65 9.94
C ASP A 297 17.66 -22.42 11.47
N ARG A 298 18.25 -23.36 12.21
CA ARG A 298 18.26 -23.34 13.67
C ARG A 298 18.85 -22.05 14.26
N ASP A 299 19.97 -21.60 13.71
CA ASP A 299 20.71 -20.46 14.26
C ASP A 299 20.05 -19.13 13.85
N ALA A 300 19.53 -19.06 12.61
CA ALA A 300 18.74 -17.93 12.16
C ALA A 300 17.42 -17.79 12.95
N ARG A 301 16.76 -18.92 13.30
CA ARG A 301 15.58 -18.95 14.15
C ARG A 301 15.88 -18.41 15.55
N ALA A 302 16.99 -18.88 16.17
CA ALA A 302 17.41 -18.41 17.48
C ALA A 302 17.70 -16.90 17.48
N LEU A 303 18.38 -16.41 16.43
CA LEU A 303 18.63 -14.99 16.22
C LEU A 303 17.32 -14.20 16.07
N ALA A 304 16.35 -14.72 15.32
CA ALA A 304 15.06 -14.08 15.12
C ALA A 304 14.27 -13.94 16.43
N ILE A 305 14.29 -14.95 17.29
CA ILE A 305 13.66 -14.91 18.62
C ILE A 305 14.32 -13.84 19.49
N ALA A 306 15.65 -13.82 19.57
CA ALA A 306 16.38 -12.82 20.36
C ALA A 306 16.11 -11.38 19.88
N LEU A 307 16.03 -11.17 18.55
CA LEU A 307 15.65 -9.88 17.99
C LEU A 307 14.20 -9.50 18.32
N ALA A 308 13.29 -10.47 18.26
CA ALA A 308 11.88 -10.24 18.58
C ALA A 308 11.71 -9.83 20.05
N ASP A 309 12.48 -10.40 20.94
CA ASP A 309 12.48 -10.04 22.36
C ASP A 309 12.94 -8.59 22.58
N GLU A 310 14.05 -8.15 21.96
CA GLU A 310 14.50 -6.77 22.06
C GLU A 310 13.43 -5.80 21.52
N VAL A 311 12.89 -6.06 20.33
CA VAL A 311 11.90 -5.17 19.68
C VAL A 311 10.57 -5.15 20.43
N GLN A 312 10.14 -6.30 21.00
CA GLN A 312 8.93 -6.38 21.83
C GLN A 312 9.04 -5.53 23.09
N HIS A 313 10.20 -5.55 23.77
CA HIS A 313 10.42 -4.71 24.95
C HIS A 313 10.31 -3.22 24.61
N VAL A 314 10.81 -2.80 23.44
CA VAL A 314 10.64 -1.43 22.98
C VAL A 314 9.16 -1.11 22.73
N ALA A 315 8.43 -2.00 22.08
CA ALA A 315 7.02 -1.81 21.81
C ALA A 315 6.19 -1.63 23.08
N ILE A 316 6.45 -2.45 24.10
CA ILE A 316 5.79 -2.37 25.42
C ILE A 316 6.14 -1.05 26.10
N ALA A 317 7.42 -0.65 26.10
CA ALA A 317 7.87 0.61 26.68
C ALA A 317 7.27 1.83 25.95
N ASP A 318 7.04 1.74 24.64
CA ASP A 318 6.37 2.76 23.83
C ASP A 318 4.83 2.77 24.01
N GLY A 319 4.30 1.94 24.94
CA GLY A 319 2.88 1.92 25.31
C GLY A 319 2.00 0.97 24.49
N ALA A 320 2.58 0.08 23.69
CA ALA A 320 1.79 -0.97 23.05
C ALA A 320 1.32 -2.00 24.08
N ALA A 321 0.04 -2.32 24.09
CA ALA A 321 -0.55 -3.35 24.95
C ALA A 321 -0.24 -4.76 24.41
N LEU A 322 1.07 -5.08 24.35
CA LEU A 322 1.58 -6.40 23.99
C LEU A 322 1.92 -7.16 25.26
N GLU A 323 1.37 -8.36 25.40
CA GLU A 323 1.84 -9.29 26.41
C GLU A 323 3.20 -9.86 25.98
N PRO A 324 4.18 -9.94 26.90
CA PRO A 324 5.44 -10.64 26.63
C PRO A 324 5.15 -12.08 26.19
N ARG A 325 5.69 -12.47 25.04
CA ARG A 325 5.41 -13.78 24.46
C ARG A 325 6.63 -14.38 23.78
N ASP A 326 6.65 -15.71 23.70
CA ASP A 326 7.55 -16.42 22.81
C ASP A 326 7.14 -16.22 21.35
N TYR A 327 8.03 -15.66 20.54
CA TYR A 327 7.84 -15.46 19.11
C TYR A 327 8.23 -16.69 18.28
N GLY A 328 8.81 -17.74 18.87
CA GLY A 328 9.20 -18.96 18.16
C GLY A 328 8.12 -19.52 17.26
N PRO A 329 6.89 -19.79 17.75
CA PRO A 329 5.81 -20.33 16.93
C PRO A 329 5.41 -19.41 15.75
N VAL A 330 5.52 -18.09 15.93
CA VAL A 330 5.19 -17.13 14.84
C VAL A 330 6.30 -17.10 13.81
N ILE A 331 7.56 -17.18 14.23
CA ILE A 331 8.73 -17.25 13.37
C ILE A 331 8.70 -18.54 12.54
N ASP A 332 8.38 -19.68 13.17
CA ASP A 332 8.20 -20.96 12.49
C ASP A 332 7.10 -20.87 11.42
N LEU A 333 5.94 -20.30 11.77
CA LEU A 333 4.84 -20.10 10.82
C LEU A 333 5.25 -19.23 9.63
N VAL A 334 6.04 -18.17 9.85
CA VAL A 334 6.52 -17.30 8.77
C VAL A 334 7.55 -18.03 7.89
N GLY A 335 8.41 -18.87 8.48
CA GLY A 335 9.35 -19.71 7.75
C GLY A 335 8.64 -20.74 6.87
N ASP A 336 7.69 -21.47 7.45
CA ASP A 336 6.94 -22.53 6.77
C ASP A 336 5.96 -22.00 5.71
N ALA A 337 5.14 -21.01 6.09
CA ALA A 337 4.13 -20.44 5.20
C ALA A 337 4.71 -19.46 4.17
N GLY A 338 5.91 -18.95 4.41
CA GLY A 338 6.56 -17.96 3.57
C GLY A 338 7.07 -18.53 2.25
N GLY A 339 7.37 -19.84 2.18
CA GLY A 339 7.94 -20.47 0.99
C GLY A 339 9.06 -19.63 0.38
N ASP A 340 9.04 -19.43 -0.94
CA ASP A 340 9.99 -18.57 -1.65
C ASP A 340 9.68 -17.07 -1.53
N HIS A 341 8.79 -16.67 -0.61
CA HIS A 341 8.44 -15.26 -0.42
C HIS A 341 9.62 -14.48 0.20
N ARG A 342 9.96 -13.37 -0.44
CA ARG A 342 10.95 -12.41 0.07
C ARG A 342 10.26 -11.29 0.82
N SER A 343 10.88 -10.83 1.91
CA SER A 343 10.44 -9.58 2.52
C SER A 343 10.56 -8.41 1.53
N SER A 344 9.73 -7.38 1.67
CA SER A 344 9.81 -6.21 0.79
C SER A 344 11.18 -5.52 0.86
N MET A 345 11.86 -5.54 2.03
CA MET A 345 13.23 -5.02 2.16
C MET A 345 14.22 -5.83 1.33
N THR A 346 14.10 -7.15 1.34
CA THR A 346 14.96 -8.03 0.53
C THR A 346 14.70 -7.83 -0.96
N THR A 347 13.44 -7.72 -1.37
CA THR A 347 13.06 -7.44 -2.76
C THR A 347 13.65 -6.12 -3.23
N ASP A 348 13.55 -5.05 -2.43
CA ASP A 348 14.15 -3.76 -2.74
C ASP A 348 15.67 -3.88 -2.90
N ARG A 349 16.34 -4.53 -1.94
CA ARG A 349 17.79 -4.70 -1.94
C ARG A 349 18.30 -5.48 -3.16
N VAL A 350 17.62 -6.57 -3.52
CA VAL A 350 17.98 -7.40 -4.68
C VAL A 350 17.78 -6.62 -5.99
N ASN A 351 16.79 -5.74 -6.04
CA ASN A 351 16.51 -4.89 -7.19
C ASN A 351 17.37 -3.60 -7.21
N GLY A 352 18.29 -3.41 -6.27
CA GLY A 352 19.14 -2.22 -6.19
C GLY A 352 18.37 -0.94 -5.81
N VAL A 353 17.20 -1.07 -5.21
CA VAL A 353 16.34 0.04 -4.78
C VAL A 353 16.51 0.26 -3.29
N PRO A 354 16.56 1.52 -2.79
CA PRO A 354 16.60 1.81 -1.37
C PRO A 354 15.44 1.17 -0.62
N SER A 355 15.75 0.44 0.46
CA SER A 355 14.74 -0.24 1.27
C SER A 355 14.13 0.69 2.33
N GLU A 356 13.03 0.24 2.97
CA GLU A 356 12.38 0.99 4.04
C GLU A 356 12.97 0.70 5.45
N TRP A 357 14.28 0.42 5.52
CA TRP A 357 14.94 0.09 6.78
C TRP A 357 14.79 1.19 7.86
N ARG A 358 14.73 2.47 7.45
CA ARG A 358 14.58 3.58 8.40
C ARG A 358 13.33 3.43 9.24
N ILE A 359 12.17 3.29 8.63
CA ILE A 359 10.89 3.17 9.33
C ILE A 359 10.65 1.80 9.97
N ARG A 360 11.51 0.83 9.75
CA ARG A 360 11.42 -0.50 10.37
C ARG A 360 12.46 -0.73 11.44
N ASN A 361 13.65 -0.23 11.22
CA ASN A 361 14.76 -0.47 12.12
C ASN A 361 15.15 0.79 12.90
N LEU A 362 15.32 1.93 12.22
CA LEU A 362 15.73 3.17 12.89
C LEU A 362 14.65 3.68 13.83
N ASP A 363 13.36 3.66 13.42
CA ASP A 363 12.25 4.05 14.30
C ASP A 363 12.25 3.23 15.60
N VAL A 364 12.51 1.90 15.53
CA VAL A 364 12.64 1.04 16.74
C VAL A 364 13.79 1.50 17.61
N ILE A 365 14.97 1.80 17.03
CA ILE A 365 16.14 2.26 17.79
C ILE A 365 15.88 3.62 18.44
N GLU A 366 15.23 4.53 17.76
CA GLU A 366 14.87 5.85 18.28
C GLU A 366 13.88 5.73 19.44
N ARG A 367 12.84 4.89 19.33
CA ARG A 367 11.92 4.60 20.44
C ARG A 367 12.65 3.94 21.62
N ALA A 368 13.54 2.97 21.35
CA ALA A 368 14.37 2.36 22.38
C ALA A 368 15.18 3.40 23.17
N GLN A 369 15.79 4.36 22.47
CA GLN A 369 16.53 5.46 23.12
C GLN A 369 15.64 6.37 23.94
N GLN A 370 14.45 6.72 23.43
CA GLN A 370 13.48 7.57 24.12
C GLN A 370 13.00 6.96 25.45
N HIS A 371 12.85 5.63 25.48
CA HIS A 371 12.35 4.90 26.63
C HIS A 371 13.45 4.24 27.50
N GLY A 372 14.72 4.42 27.16
CA GLY A 372 15.84 3.84 27.91
C GLY A 372 15.91 2.31 27.82
N VAL A 373 15.39 1.72 26.74
CA VAL A 373 15.44 0.27 26.49
C VAL A 373 16.71 -0.05 25.71
N ASP A 374 17.49 -1.01 26.21
CA ASP A 374 18.69 -1.46 25.51
C ASP A 374 18.36 -2.52 24.44
N VAL A 375 18.85 -2.31 23.21
CA VAL A 375 18.63 -3.18 22.05
C VAL A 375 19.95 -3.44 21.31
N PRO A 376 20.96 -4.03 21.97
CA PRO A 376 22.31 -4.12 21.43
C PRO A 376 22.37 -4.96 20.16
N LEU A 377 21.70 -6.11 20.14
CA LEU A 377 21.69 -7.02 18.99
C LEU A 377 21.01 -6.37 17.79
N PHE A 378 19.83 -5.79 17.98
CA PHE A 378 19.07 -5.13 16.93
C PHE A 378 19.83 -3.92 16.36
N ARG A 379 20.51 -3.15 17.21
CA ARG A 379 21.34 -2.01 16.83
C ARG A 379 22.51 -2.42 15.95
N HIS A 380 23.24 -3.49 16.30
CA HIS A 380 24.36 -3.98 15.51
C HIS A 380 23.92 -4.46 14.13
N LEU A 381 22.85 -5.27 14.07
CA LEU A 381 22.32 -5.76 12.79
C LEU A 381 21.74 -4.62 11.94
N THR A 382 21.07 -3.64 12.54
CA THR A 382 20.62 -2.44 11.82
C THR A 382 21.79 -1.67 11.20
N THR A 383 22.94 -1.60 11.88
CA THR A 383 24.15 -1.01 11.31
C THR A 383 24.59 -1.74 10.04
N LEU A 384 24.56 -3.07 10.04
CA LEU A 384 24.90 -3.87 8.85
C LEU A 384 23.85 -3.68 7.75
N VAL A 385 22.57 -3.60 8.08
CA VAL A 385 21.50 -3.27 7.10
C VAL A 385 21.80 -1.94 6.42
N ARG A 386 22.10 -0.89 7.21
CA ARG A 386 22.41 0.45 6.70
C ARG A 386 23.64 0.47 5.80
N LEU A 387 24.73 -0.19 6.21
CA LEU A 387 25.96 -0.25 5.43
C LEU A 387 25.81 -1.01 4.11
N GLY A 388 24.88 -1.95 4.06
CA GLY A 388 24.57 -2.69 2.85
C GLY A 388 23.52 -2.01 1.96
N GLU A 389 22.92 -0.86 2.33
CA GLU A 389 21.98 -0.16 1.46
C GLU A 389 22.66 0.28 0.15
N PRO A 390 21.95 0.22 -0.98
CA PRO A 390 22.43 0.86 -2.19
C PRO A 390 22.71 2.32 -1.83
N SER A 391 23.95 2.74 -1.94
CA SER A 391 24.28 4.15 -1.73
C SER A 391 23.49 4.96 -2.73
N ASP A 392 22.82 6.05 -2.28
CA ASP A 392 22.38 7.15 -3.14
C ASP A 392 23.66 7.74 -3.80
N ARG A 393 24.25 6.98 -4.71
CA ARG A 393 25.30 7.52 -5.57
C ARG A 393 24.57 8.26 -6.67
N PRO A 394 24.91 9.55 -6.84
CA PRO A 394 24.32 10.38 -7.87
C PRO A 394 24.54 9.82 -9.26
#